data_274325e0bdf2a20fb92a0c971adffc0e
#
_entry.id   274325e0bdf2a20fb92a0c971adffc0e
#
_cell.length_a   1.000
_cell.length_b   1.000
_cell.length_c   1.000
_cell.angle_alpha   90.00
_cell.angle_beta   90.00
_cell.angle_gamma   90.00
#
_symmetry.space_group_name_H-M   'P 1'
#
loop_
_entity.id
_entity.type
_entity.pdbx_description
1 polymer ?
#
loop_
_entity_poly.entity_id
_entity_poly.type
_entity_poly.pdbx_seq_one_letter_code
_entity_poly.pdbx_strand_id
1 'polypeptide(L)'
;MLPVLRPHGGKEEIAALTEVIESGWWGKGPKVAQLEKEFAELVGAKYAIAVTSNSHGQDLVMKALDIKDGDVINPTISFMATAMIPLWQENITTNIVDVDPYTMNMDVEDVRRSIT
;
A
#
# COMPACT_ATOMS: atom_id res chain seq x y z
N MET A 1 -9.70 -26.34 -9.28
CA MET A 1 -9.42 -25.37 -8.19
C MET A 1 -9.34 -23.98 -8.81
N LEU A 2 -10.09 -23.01 -8.28
CA LEU A 2 -10.01 -21.63 -8.74
C LEU A 2 -8.76 -20.99 -8.12
N PRO A 3 -7.84 -20.41 -8.89
CA PRO A 3 -6.68 -19.72 -8.34
C PRO A 3 -7.13 -18.41 -7.67
N VAL A 4 -6.55 -18.09 -6.52
CA VAL A 4 -6.78 -16.82 -5.81
C VAL A 4 -6.25 -15.64 -6.62
N LEU A 5 -5.14 -15.84 -7.34
CA LEU A 5 -4.51 -14.85 -8.20
C LEU A 5 -3.99 -15.55 -9.46
N ARG A 6 -4.21 -14.92 -10.60
CA ARG A 6 -3.60 -15.31 -11.86
C ARG A 6 -2.83 -14.14 -12.44
N PRO A 7 -1.50 -14.13 -12.39
CA PRO A 7 -0.70 -13.07 -13.00
C PRO A 7 -1.00 -12.99 -14.51
N HIS A 8 -1.06 -11.78 -15.01
CA HIS A 8 -1.17 -11.49 -16.43
C HIS A 8 0.11 -10.80 -16.88
N GLY A 9 0.65 -11.22 -18.00
CA GLY A 9 1.82 -10.63 -18.62
C GLY A 9 1.96 -11.15 -20.06
N GLY A 10 2.61 -10.37 -20.92
CA GLY A 10 2.73 -10.66 -22.31
C GLY A 10 3.97 -10.04 -22.96
N LYS A 11 3.85 -9.75 -24.23
CA LYS A 11 4.96 -9.22 -25.04
C LYS A 11 5.40 -7.82 -24.60
N GLU A 12 4.49 -7.02 -24.08
CA GLU A 12 4.75 -5.64 -23.65
C GLU A 12 5.63 -5.63 -22.39
N GLU A 13 5.30 -6.48 -21.41
CA GLU A 13 6.10 -6.62 -20.19
C GLU A 13 7.48 -7.19 -20.49
N ILE A 14 7.55 -8.19 -21.40
CA ILE A 14 8.82 -8.76 -21.83
C ILE A 14 9.69 -7.68 -22.50
N ALA A 15 9.13 -6.86 -23.39
CA ALA A 15 9.87 -5.78 -24.04
C ALA A 15 10.39 -4.76 -23.03
N ALA A 16 9.55 -4.33 -22.09
CA ALA A 16 9.94 -3.38 -21.05
C ALA A 16 11.06 -3.92 -20.14
N LEU A 17 10.98 -5.20 -19.76
CA LEU A 17 12.04 -5.86 -18.99
C LEU A 17 13.33 -6.00 -19.79
N THR A 18 13.25 -6.32 -21.10
CA THR A 18 14.42 -6.39 -21.98
C THR A 18 15.16 -5.06 -22.02
N GLU A 19 14.45 -3.95 -22.20
CA GLU A 19 15.04 -2.61 -22.16
C GLU A 19 15.78 -2.33 -20.86
N VAL A 20 15.22 -2.73 -19.71
CA VAL A 20 15.85 -2.55 -18.40
C VAL A 20 17.13 -3.36 -18.30
N ILE A 21 17.09 -4.63 -18.72
CA ILE A 21 18.26 -5.53 -18.68
C ILE A 21 19.38 -4.99 -19.57
N GLU A 22 19.07 -4.62 -20.79
CA GLU A 22 20.04 -4.09 -21.78
C GLU A 22 20.63 -2.75 -21.35
N SER A 23 19.86 -1.91 -20.64
CA SER A 23 20.35 -0.64 -20.10
C SER A 23 21.40 -0.80 -19.01
N GLY A 24 21.49 -1.96 -18.37
CA GLY A 24 22.32 -2.22 -17.19
C GLY A 24 21.86 -1.50 -15.92
N TRP A 25 20.73 -0.78 -15.96
CA TRP A 25 20.21 -0.03 -14.81
C TRP A 25 19.08 -0.81 -14.11
N TRP A 26 19.45 -1.68 -13.20
CA TRP A 26 18.52 -2.65 -12.59
C TRP A 26 17.93 -2.19 -11.26
N GLY A 27 18.34 -1.05 -10.73
CA GLY A 27 17.81 -0.45 -9.51
C GLY A 27 16.82 0.69 -9.78
N LYS A 28 16.68 1.61 -8.81
CA LYS A 28 15.89 2.83 -9.00
C LYS A 28 16.52 3.69 -10.11
N GLY A 29 15.85 3.79 -11.23
CA GLY A 29 16.35 4.44 -12.42
C GLY A 29 15.25 5.11 -13.26
N PRO A 30 15.51 5.37 -14.56
CA PRO A 30 14.58 6.11 -15.43
C PRO A 30 13.17 5.48 -15.51
N LYS A 31 13.06 4.15 -15.52
CA LYS A 31 11.75 3.47 -15.56
C LYS A 31 10.94 3.68 -14.28
N VAL A 32 11.60 3.75 -13.11
CA VAL A 32 10.92 4.07 -11.85
C VAL A 32 10.45 5.52 -11.87
N ALA A 33 11.29 6.47 -12.30
CA ALA A 33 10.91 7.87 -12.41
C ALA A 33 9.73 8.06 -13.39
N GLN A 34 9.72 7.34 -14.51
CA GLN A 34 8.61 7.32 -15.46
C GLN A 34 7.33 6.80 -14.82
N LEU A 35 7.40 5.67 -14.10
CA LEU A 35 6.25 5.11 -13.37
C LEU A 35 5.68 6.09 -12.36
N GLU A 36 6.54 6.70 -11.53
CA GLU A 36 6.14 7.69 -10.53
C GLU A 36 5.40 8.88 -11.18
N LYS A 37 5.91 9.38 -12.30
CA LYS A 37 5.29 10.46 -13.06
C LYS A 37 3.92 10.07 -13.63
N GLU A 38 3.89 8.98 -14.40
CA GLU A 38 2.67 8.53 -15.08
C GLU A 38 1.57 8.15 -14.08
N PHE A 39 1.93 7.52 -12.96
CA PHE A 39 0.98 7.17 -11.91
C PHE A 39 0.43 8.42 -11.20
N ALA A 40 1.27 9.41 -10.90
CA ALA A 40 0.82 10.68 -10.34
C ALA A 40 -0.18 11.38 -11.27
N GLU A 41 0.12 11.45 -12.57
CA GLU A 41 -0.78 12.00 -13.59
C GLU A 41 -2.11 11.23 -13.66
N LEU A 42 -2.06 9.90 -13.67
CA LEU A 42 -3.24 9.04 -13.75
C LEU A 42 -4.23 9.25 -12.61
N VAL A 43 -3.72 9.40 -11.38
CA VAL A 43 -4.55 9.57 -10.17
C VAL A 43 -4.80 11.03 -9.80
N GLY A 44 -4.26 11.99 -10.57
CA GLY A 44 -4.38 13.42 -10.29
C GLY A 44 -3.63 13.89 -9.04
N ALA A 45 -2.61 13.14 -8.61
CA ALA A 45 -1.75 13.50 -7.50
C ALA A 45 -0.57 14.37 -7.95
N LYS A 46 -0.03 15.19 -7.04
CA LYS A 46 1.15 15.99 -7.32
C LYS A 46 2.43 15.16 -7.43
N TYR A 47 2.51 14.08 -6.65
CA TYR A 47 3.65 13.18 -6.58
C TYR A 47 3.18 11.75 -6.42
N ALA A 48 3.99 10.80 -6.91
CA ALA A 48 3.93 9.40 -6.57
C ALA A 48 5.34 8.91 -6.23
N ILE A 49 5.44 7.97 -5.32
CA ILE A 49 6.71 7.40 -4.86
C ILE A 49 6.60 5.88 -4.93
N ALA A 50 7.43 5.28 -5.77
CA ALA A 50 7.52 3.82 -5.86
C ALA A 50 8.24 3.24 -4.64
N VAL A 51 7.63 2.26 -4.02
CA VAL A 51 8.14 1.54 -2.85
C VAL A 51 8.21 0.05 -3.12
N THR A 52 8.98 -0.68 -2.33
CA THR A 52 9.21 -2.12 -2.53
C THR A 52 7.98 -2.97 -2.22
N SER A 53 7.08 -2.47 -1.37
CA SER A 53 5.82 -3.14 -1.02
C SER A 53 4.84 -2.16 -0.40
N ASN A 54 3.55 -2.53 -0.36
CA ASN A 54 2.54 -1.77 0.37
C ASN A 54 2.90 -1.60 1.85
N SER A 55 3.45 -2.63 2.50
CA SER A 55 3.89 -2.58 3.90
C SER A 55 4.91 -1.48 4.15
N HIS A 56 5.93 -1.37 3.29
CA HIS A 56 6.89 -0.27 3.37
C HIS A 56 6.24 1.09 3.09
N GLY A 57 5.27 1.15 2.18
CA GLY A 57 4.50 2.36 1.93
C GLY A 57 3.74 2.83 3.17
N GLN A 58 3.08 1.93 3.87
CA GLN A 58 2.36 2.24 5.12
C GLN A 58 3.33 2.76 6.20
N ASP A 59 4.47 2.10 6.42
CA ASP A 59 5.49 2.55 7.39
C ASP A 59 6.03 3.95 7.02
N LEU A 60 6.28 4.20 5.74
CA LEU A 60 6.73 5.51 5.27
C LEU A 60 5.67 6.61 5.49
N VAL A 61 4.39 6.30 5.29
CA VAL A 61 3.29 7.24 5.55
C VAL A 61 3.23 7.59 7.04
N MET A 62 3.30 6.59 7.94
CA MET A 62 3.32 6.82 9.38
C MET A 62 4.47 7.76 9.77
N LYS A 63 5.66 7.51 9.25
CA LYS A 63 6.86 8.34 9.50
C LYS A 63 6.74 9.74 8.89
N ALA A 64 6.24 9.85 7.68
CA ALA A 64 6.09 11.14 6.99
C ALA A 64 5.07 12.05 7.67
N LEU A 65 4.04 11.48 8.28
CA LEU A 65 3.04 12.19 9.07
C LEU A 65 3.44 12.38 10.55
N ASP A 66 4.62 11.88 10.94
CA ASP A 66 5.14 11.91 12.31
C ASP A 66 4.19 11.27 13.34
N ILE A 67 3.48 10.21 12.92
CA ILE A 67 2.56 9.47 13.79
C ILE A 67 3.38 8.57 14.71
N LYS A 68 3.42 8.91 16.00
CA LYS A 68 4.24 8.24 17.00
C LYS A 68 3.44 7.68 18.17
N ASP A 69 2.22 8.15 18.35
CA ASP A 69 1.33 7.76 19.45
C ASP A 69 -0.13 7.76 19.00
N GLY A 70 -1.00 7.21 19.84
CA GLY A 70 -2.44 7.15 19.62
C GLY A 70 -2.92 5.81 19.07
N ASP A 71 -4.11 5.85 18.49
CA ASP A 71 -4.79 4.64 18.00
C ASP A 71 -4.88 4.63 16.48
N VAL A 72 -4.65 3.45 15.89
CA VAL A 72 -4.92 3.19 14.48
C VAL A 72 -6.05 2.18 14.37
N ILE A 73 -7.11 2.56 13.67
CA ILE A 73 -8.29 1.72 13.47
C ILE A 73 -8.15 0.95 12.15
N ASN A 74 -8.33 -0.35 12.20
CA ASN A 74 -8.14 -1.25 11.06
C ASN A 74 -9.34 -2.20 10.90
N PRO A 75 -9.70 -2.58 9.67
CA PRO A 75 -10.74 -3.57 9.45
C PRO A 75 -10.27 -4.98 9.84
N THR A 76 -11.19 -5.81 10.34
CA THR A 76 -10.92 -7.22 10.65
C THR A 76 -10.58 -8.05 9.40
N ILE A 77 -11.08 -7.65 8.22
CA ILE A 77 -10.75 -8.28 6.94
C ILE A 77 -9.74 -7.40 6.21
N SER A 78 -8.47 -7.74 6.36
CA SER A 78 -7.36 -7.02 5.72
C SER A 78 -6.11 -7.90 5.64
N PHE A 79 -5.11 -7.45 4.91
CA PHE A 79 -3.80 -8.06 4.97
C PHE A 79 -3.13 -7.74 6.33
N MET A 80 -2.44 -8.71 6.89
CA MET A 80 -1.84 -8.61 8.23
C MET A 80 -0.98 -7.35 8.43
N ALA A 81 -0.28 -6.89 7.39
CA ALA A 81 0.55 -5.69 7.48
C ALA A 81 -0.23 -4.44 7.90
N THR A 82 -1.51 -4.33 7.53
CA THR A 82 -2.35 -3.18 7.88
C THR A 82 -2.44 -2.98 9.40
N ALA A 83 -2.56 -4.06 10.16
CA ALA A 83 -2.61 -4.01 11.63
C ALA A 83 -1.22 -4.04 12.27
N MET A 84 -0.23 -4.67 11.63
CA MET A 84 1.10 -4.86 12.20
C MET A 84 2.02 -3.64 12.04
N ILE A 85 1.92 -2.92 10.92
CA ILE A 85 2.82 -1.78 10.65
C ILE A 85 2.66 -0.66 11.69
N PRO A 86 1.44 -0.27 12.11
CA PRO A 86 1.29 0.71 13.20
C PRO A 86 2.01 0.30 14.49
N LEU A 87 2.01 -0.99 14.82
CA LEU A 87 2.65 -1.51 16.03
C LEU A 87 4.19 -1.44 16.02
N TRP A 88 4.80 -1.08 14.89
CA TRP A 88 6.24 -0.81 14.83
C TRP A 88 6.60 0.58 15.42
N GLN A 89 5.60 1.42 15.65
CA GLN A 89 5.78 2.67 16.38
C GLN A 89 5.61 2.41 17.89
N GLU A 90 6.35 3.16 18.73
CA GLU A 90 6.50 2.82 20.16
C GLU A 90 5.19 2.94 20.98
N ASN A 91 4.31 3.87 20.63
CA ASN A 91 3.13 4.20 21.42
C ASN A 91 1.82 4.13 20.63
N ILE A 92 1.76 3.23 19.64
CA ILE A 92 0.56 3.03 18.83
C ILE A 92 -0.20 1.80 19.31
N THR A 93 -1.50 1.96 19.51
CA THR A 93 -2.46 0.86 19.68
C THR A 93 -3.18 0.58 18.37
N THR A 94 -3.38 -0.67 18.04
CA THR A 94 -4.17 -1.09 16.88
C THR A 94 -5.54 -1.56 17.34
N ASN A 95 -6.58 -0.85 16.95
CA ASN A 95 -7.98 -1.21 17.20
C ASN A 95 -8.55 -1.88 15.95
N ILE A 96 -9.06 -3.11 16.12
CA ILE A 96 -9.68 -3.88 15.03
C ILE A 96 -11.20 -3.68 15.11
N VAL A 97 -11.78 -3.22 14.01
CA VAL A 97 -13.22 -3.02 13.85
C VAL A 97 -13.81 -4.01 12.85
N ASP A 98 -15.10 -4.28 12.97
CA ASP A 98 -15.78 -5.16 12.06
C ASP A 98 -15.98 -4.53 10.68
N VAL A 99 -16.40 -5.30 9.72
CA VAL A 99 -16.71 -4.87 8.36
C VAL A 99 -18.21 -4.93 8.10
N ASP A 100 -18.69 -3.98 7.34
CA ASP A 100 -20.04 -4.02 6.79
C ASP A 100 -20.17 -5.22 5.84
N PRO A 101 -21.12 -6.13 6.06
CA PRO A 101 -21.23 -7.39 5.32
C PRO A 101 -21.59 -7.24 3.85
N TYR A 102 -22.06 -6.07 3.45
CA TYR A 102 -22.46 -5.80 2.05
C TYR A 102 -21.33 -5.16 1.24
N THR A 103 -20.57 -4.26 1.87
CA THR A 103 -19.49 -3.53 1.20
C THR A 103 -18.11 -4.10 1.46
N MET A 104 -17.95 -4.89 2.53
CA MET A 104 -16.68 -5.42 3.04
C MET A 104 -15.66 -4.32 3.45
N ASN A 105 -16.13 -3.08 3.56
CA ASN A 105 -15.35 -1.99 4.15
C ASN A 105 -15.60 -1.91 5.66
N MET A 106 -14.79 -1.13 6.39
CA MET A 106 -14.98 -0.91 7.82
C MET A 106 -16.42 -0.47 8.13
N ASP A 107 -17.02 -1.08 9.14
CA ASP A 107 -18.32 -0.65 9.65
C ASP A 107 -18.18 0.73 10.31
N VAL A 108 -18.94 1.71 9.81
CA VAL A 108 -18.83 3.11 10.25
C VAL A 108 -19.23 3.28 11.72
N GLU A 109 -20.21 2.52 12.20
CA GLU A 109 -20.66 2.60 13.59
C GLU A 109 -19.63 1.98 14.53
N ASP A 110 -18.95 0.91 14.09
CA ASP A 110 -17.85 0.31 14.84
C ASP A 110 -16.64 1.26 14.92
N VAL A 111 -16.31 1.92 13.81
CA VAL A 111 -15.27 2.96 13.79
C VAL A 111 -15.62 4.08 14.77
N ARG A 112 -16.86 4.59 14.76
CA ARG A 112 -17.29 5.65 15.70
C ARG A 112 -17.16 5.24 17.16
N ARG A 113 -17.48 3.99 17.49
CA ARG A 113 -17.33 3.45 18.86
C ARG A 113 -15.88 3.29 19.28
N SER A 114 -14.97 3.14 18.31
CA SER A 114 -13.54 2.92 18.53
C SER A 114 -12.71 4.20 18.59
N ILE A 115 -13.32 5.36 18.31
CA ILE A 115 -12.68 6.66 18.48
C ILE A 115 -12.77 7.04 19.96
N THR A 116 -11.62 7.25 20.60
CA THR A 116 -11.50 7.63 22.02
C THR A 116 -11.21 9.13 22.17
#